data_3bb819211f2ca3ecb61b701b027de2f1
#
_entry.id   3bb819211f2ca3ecb61b701b027de2f1
#
_cell.length_a   1.000
_cell.length_b   1.000
_cell.length_c   1.000
_cell.angle_alpha   90.00
_cell.angle_beta   90.00
_cell.angle_gamma   90.00
#
_symmetry.space_group_name_H-M   'P 1'
#
loop_
_entity.id
_entity.type
_entity.pdbx_description
1 polymer ?
#
loop_
_entity_poly.entity_id
_entity_poly.type
_entity_poly.pdbx_seq_one_letter_code
_entity_poly.pdbx_strand_id
1 'polypeptide(L)'
;MVFLLFILLFMSIFAGLSVFVLYYKAAEESKKLIIESNNILEKSKKYQEAYTKIKNAPQIELQRAKIKAEEIILLANKKAEEIAGTSLDLLKNATKYEQIATAMKNKIYGYGNEYLVPLHKLIDELAFEFEHTSPGKKLKEAKELIKKIIKNGSATESKCIDNDKAQIIGKILLDAFISKTKIIMELTKSDNYGKLKQEITDAFILANKDGEHFEYTKITDDFKKACLDQLKWACLVQGIKVEQREEQKRIREQIREEEKVLREIEKTKQDAVKEEEVLQTAMALAHEKLGHANQAEKAKLEQQIKELGDKLILAEEKGKKALSMAQQTKSGHVYVISNIGSFGENVFKIGLTRRLEPLDRIRELGDSSVPFEFDVHALIKADDAPALENKLHKHFVMNQINKVNHRKEFFNIPLITIKMEIEKLKLEAKWTMIASAQEYRETLVINNNIKNDTSARESWMNRQLELDPTDIKGSHLIHENLDFDTAQLITGNIDLT
;
A
#
# COMPACT_ATOMS: atom_id res chain seq x y z
N MET A 1 67.26 11.33 4.69
CA MET A 1 65.92 10.73 4.35
C MET A 1 64.80 11.15 5.32
N VAL A 2 65.03 11.13 6.64
CA VAL A 2 64.01 11.49 7.66
C VAL A 2 63.61 12.97 7.60
N PHE A 3 64.52 13.89 7.29
CA PHE A 3 64.23 15.34 7.21
C PHE A 3 63.38 15.71 5.99
N LEU A 4 63.53 14.98 4.89
CA LEU A 4 62.68 15.18 3.68
C LEU A 4 61.25 14.69 3.88
N LEU A 5 61.08 13.61 4.66
CA LEU A 5 59.77 13.10 5.05
C LEU A 5 59.01 14.08 5.98
N PHE A 6 59.75 14.75 6.88
CA PHE A 6 59.15 15.76 7.77
C PHE A 6 58.68 17.01 7.00
N ILE A 7 59.45 17.45 5.99
CA ILE A 7 59.05 18.59 5.13
C ILE A 7 57.81 18.23 4.27
N LEU A 8 57.77 17.00 3.71
CA LEU A 8 56.62 16.55 2.96
C LEU A 8 55.39 16.38 3.84
N LEU A 9 55.51 15.91 5.06
CA LEU A 9 54.45 15.81 6.02
C LEU A 9 53.89 17.20 6.43
N PHE A 10 54.84 18.16 6.67
CA PHE A 10 54.46 19.55 7.02
C PHE A 10 53.78 20.27 5.87
N MET A 11 54.26 20.05 4.62
CA MET A 11 53.61 20.58 3.41
C MET A 11 52.24 19.98 3.19
N SER A 12 52.03 18.69 3.46
CA SER A 12 50.72 18.04 3.33
C SER A 12 49.72 18.52 4.38
N ILE A 13 50.18 18.77 5.63
CA ILE A 13 49.34 19.33 6.69
C ILE A 13 48.98 20.78 6.37
N PHE A 14 49.93 21.57 5.85
CA PHE A 14 49.66 22.96 5.48
C PHE A 14 48.72 23.07 4.26
N ALA A 15 48.89 22.17 3.28
CA ALA A 15 47.95 22.06 2.15
C ALA A 15 46.57 21.63 2.62
N GLY A 16 46.46 20.68 3.57
CA GLY A 16 45.22 20.27 4.18
C GLY A 16 44.52 21.39 4.94
N LEU A 17 45.27 22.19 5.71
CA LEU A 17 44.74 23.34 6.44
C LEU A 17 44.25 24.45 5.50
N SER A 18 44.99 24.72 4.43
CA SER A 18 44.57 25.73 3.43
C SER A 18 43.31 25.31 2.67
N VAL A 19 43.21 24.03 2.34
CA VAL A 19 41.96 23.46 1.73
C VAL A 19 40.81 23.51 2.72
N PHE A 20 41.06 23.23 4.00
CA PHE A 20 40.03 23.30 5.03
C PHE A 20 39.52 24.74 5.27
N VAL A 21 40.44 25.73 5.28
CA VAL A 21 40.08 27.17 5.40
C VAL A 21 39.30 27.65 4.17
N LEU A 22 39.68 27.20 2.96
CA LEU A 22 38.95 27.51 1.74
C LEU A 22 37.59 26.85 1.72
N TYR A 23 37.47 25.61 2.18
CA TYR A 23 36.20 24.90 2.33
C TYR A 23 35.28 25.60 3.35
N TYR A 24 35.81 26.04 4.48
CA TYR A 24 35.06 26.75 5.51
C TYR A 24 34.53 28.10 5.02
N LYS A 25 35.38 28.84 4.28
CA LYS A 25 35.01 30.12 3.66
C LYS A 25 33.92 29.93 2.58
N ALA A 26 34.07 28.92 1.72
CA ALA A 26 33.07 28.57 0.71
C ALA A 26 31.76 28.08 1.34
N ALA A 27 31.83 27.36 2.47
CA ALA A 27 30.63 26.93 3.20
C ALA A 27 29.90 28.11 3.90
N GLU A 28 30.62 29.13 4.34
CA GLU A 28 30.03 30.32 4.93
C GLU A 28 29.41 31.25 3.88
N GLU A 29 30.04 31.36 2.72
CA GLU A 29 29.48 32.09 1.55
C GLU A 29 28.27 31.37 0.97
N SER A 30 28.31 30.01 0.90
CA SER A 30 27.15 29.23 0.46
C SER A 30 25.96 29.34 1.43
N LYS A 31 26.21 29.44 2.76
CA LYS A 31 25.13 29.71 3.73
C LYS A 31 24.50 31.11 3.53
N LYS A 32 25.29 32.13 3.21
CA LYS A 32 24.76 33.47 2.90
C LYS A 32 23.93 33.45 1.62
N LEU A 33 24.38 32.75 0.58
CA LEU A 33 23.64 32.57 -0.67
C LEU A 33 22.34 31.77 -0.48
N ILE A 34 22.34 30.77 0.40
CA ILE A 34 21.14 30.01 0.75
C ILE A 34 20.13 30.91 1.49
N ILE A 35 20.58 31.76 2.39
CA ILE A 35 19.69 32.71 3.09
C ILE A 35 19.08 33.71 2.11
N GLU A 36 19.86 34.22 1.16
CA GLU A 36 19.40 35.13 0.13
C GLU A 36 18.46 34.47 -0.89
N SER A 37 18.74 33.22 -1.26
CA SER A 37 17.87 32.34 -2.06
C SER A 37 16.56 32.04 -1.34
N ASN A 38 16.59 31.79 -0.03
CA ASN A 38 15.38 31.57 0.76
C ASN A 38 14.52 32.84 0.90
N ASN A 39 15.13 34.02 0.99
CA ASN A 39 14.41 35.27 0.97
C ASN A 39 13.74 35.58 -0.38
N ILE A 40 14.38 35.15 -1.48
CA ILE A 40 13.80 35.21 -2.83
C ILE A 40 12.68 34.19 -2.98
N LEU A 41 12.85 33.00 -2.41
CA LEU A 41 11.83 31.94 -2.38
C LEU A 41 10.60 32.35 -1.55
N GLU A 42 10.81 33.07 -0.44
CA GLU A 42 9.73 33.58 0.38
C GLU A 42 8.95 34.73 -0.32
N LYS A 43 9.66 35.57 -1.07
CA LYS A 43 9.03 36.55 -1.95
C LYS A 43 8.24 35.86 -3.08
N SER A 44 8.78 34.81 -3.66
CA SER A 44 8.11 33.96 -4.68
C SER A 44 6.84 33.32 -4.13
N LYS A 45 6.88 32.80 -2.87
CA LYS A 45 5.68 32.28 -2.18
C LYS A 45 4.61 33.35 -1.97
N LYS A 46 4.98 34.57 -1.57
CA LYS A 46 4.02 35.69 -1.45
C LYS A 46 3.40 36.05 -2.80
N TYR A 47 4.16 35.96 -3.89
CA TYR A 47 3.62 36.15 -5.23
C TYR A 47 2.73 34.97 -5.67
N GLN A 48 3.02 33.74 -5.27
CA GLN A 48 2.12 32.61 -5.48
C GLN A 48 0.83 32.70 -4.67
N GLU A 49 0.91 33.23 -3.44
CA GLU A 49 -0.28 33.51 -2.62
C GLU A 49 -1.13 34.63 -3.17
N ALA A 50 -0.50 35.69 -3.71
CA ALA A 50 -1.20 36.73 -4.45
C ALA A 50 -1.84 36.18 -5.74
N TYR A 51 -1.17 35.25 -6.41
CA TYR A 51 -1.67 34.53 -7.60
C TYR A 51 -2.90 33.67 -7.30
N THR A 52 -2.93 32.98 -6.15
CA THR A 52 -4.10 32.23 -5.72
C THR A 52 -5.29 33.11 -5.34
N LYS A 53 -5.04 34.37 -4.91
CA LYS A 53 -6.10 35.38 -4.66
C LYS A 53 -6.63 36.03 -5.94
N ILE A 54 -5.90 35.97 -7.04
CA ILE A 54 -6.28 36.54 -8.36
C ILE A 54 -6.98 35.48 -9.26
N LYS A 55 -7.61 34.49 -8.68
CA LYS A 55 -8.28 33.37 -9.40
C LYS A 55 -9.41 33.84 -10.38
N ASN A 56 -9.75 35.13 -10.37
CA ASN A 56 -10.76 35.74 -11.25
C ASN A 56 -10.20 36.79 -12.22
N ALA A 57 -8.87 36.91 -12.35
CA ALA A 57 -8.28 37.91 -13.25
C ALA A 57 -8.12 37.35 -14.69
N PRO A 58 -8.27 38.18 -15.73
CA PRO A 58 -8.18 37.76 -17.13
C PRO A 58 -6.83 37.09 -17.47
N GLN A 59 -6.84 36.17 -18.41
CA GLN A 59 -5.65 35.43 -18.87
C GLN A 59 -4.41 36.30 -19.19
N ILE A 60 -4.62 37.58 -19.48
CA ILE A 60 -3.56 38.55 -19.80
C ILE A 60 -2.70 38.89 -18.55
N GLU A 61 -3.29 38.95 -17.35
CA GLU A 61 -2.53 39.15 -16.10
C GLU A 61 -1.72 37.91 -15.71
N LEU A 62 -2.24 36.76 -16.02
CA LEU A 62 -1.53 35.47 -15.84
C LEU A 62 -0.26 35.40 -16.69
N GLN A 63 -0.35 35.81 -17.95
CA GLN A 63 0.82 35.85 -18.84
C GLN A 63 1.82 36.91 -18.38
N ARG A 64 1.36 38.11 -17.94
CA ARG A 64 2.24 39.14 -17.40
C ARG A 64 2.95 38.72 -16.11
N ALA A 65 2.27 37.97 -15.24
CA ALA A 65 2.89 37.42 -14.04
C ALA A 65 3.94 36.34 -14.36
N LYS A 66 3.68 35.47 -15.36
CA LYS A 66 4.66 34.49 -15.85
C LYS A 66 5.90 35.17 -16.44
N ILE A 67 5.72 36.17 -17.29
CA ILE A 67 6.82 36.94 -17.88
C ILE A 67 7.65 37.64 -16.79
N LYS A 68 6.99 38.26 -15.80
CA LYS A 68 7.70 38.89 -14.67
C LYS A 68 8.43 37.89 -13.79
N ALA A 69 7.86 36.70 -13.57
CA ALA A 69 8.54 35.62 -12.83
C ALA A 69 9.78 35.12 -13.58
N GLU A 70 9.68 34.95 -14.90
CA GLU A 70 10.83 34.57 -15.76
C GLU A 70 11.90 35.68 -15.77
N GLU A 71 11.52 36.96 -15.86
CA GLU A 71 12.45 38.08 -15.73
C GLU A 71 13.16 38.13 -14.39
N ILE A 72 12.44 37.88 -13.27
CA ILE A 72 13.02 37.85 -11.92
C ILE A 72 14.01 36.70 -11.80
N ILE A 73 13.67 35.50 -12.33
CA ILE A 73 14.56 34.32 -12.34
C ILE A 73 15.79 34.61 -13.19
N LEU A 74 15.62 35.23 -14.36
CA LEU A 74 16.72 35.62 -15.22
C LEU A 74 17.66 36.64 -14.54
N LEU A 75 17.07 37.67 -13.87
CA LEU A 75 17.82 38.69 -13.14
C LEU A 75 18.55 38.13 -11.92
N ALA A 76 17.90 37.20 -11.19
CA ALA A 76 18.51 36.48 -10.07
C ALA A 76 19.68 35.61 -10.51
N ASN A 77 19.50 34.87 -11.61
CA ASN A 77 20.59 34.06 -12.20
C ASN A 77 21.74 34.94 -12.68
N LYS A 78 21.46 36.07 -13.35
CA LYS A 78 22.50 37.03 -13.78
C LYS A 78 23.25 37.65 -12.62
N LYS A 79 22.58 38.04 -11.54
CA LYS A 79 23.21 38.50 -10.31
C LYS A 79 24.02 37.42 -9.62
N ALA A 80 23.51 36.16 -9.60
CA ALA A 80 24.25 35.03 -9.05
C ALA A 80 25.54 34.74 -9.88
N GLU A 81 25.48 34.88 -11.21
CA GLU A 81 26.64 34.77 -12.08
C GLU A 81 27.66 35.91 -11.87
N GLU A 82 27.20 37.13 -11.67
CA GLU A 82 28.06 38.28 -11.37
C GLU A 82 28.76 38.17 -10.01
N ILE A 83 28.09 37.60 -9.01
CA ILE A 83 28.63 37.47 -7.64
C ILE A 83 29.57 36.24 -7.50
N ALA A 84 29.24 35.14 -8.16
CA ALA A 84 29.92 33.85 -7.94
C ALA A 84 31.03 33.54 -8.97
N GLY A 85 31.07 34.19 -10.13
CA GLY A 85 32.10 34.01 -11.14
C GLY A 85 32.43 32.52 -11.43
N THR A 86 33.71 32.21 -11.43
CA THR A 86 34.23 30.86 -11.68
C THR A 86 33.78 29.81 -10.64
N SER A 87 33.41 30.23 -9.42
CA SER A 87 32.95 29.34 -8.36
C SER A 87 31.58 28.73 -8.67
N LEU A 88 30.70 29.47 -9.34
CA LEU A 88 29.38 28.97 -9.76
C LEU A 88 29.50 27.89 -10.85
N ASP A 89 30.43 28.07 -11.77
CA ASP A 89 30.68 27.08 -12.84
C ASP A 89 31.32 25.81 -12.29
N LEU A 90 32.20 25.91 -11.31
CA LEU A 90 32.74 24.76 -10.60
C LEU A 90 31.64 24.02 -9.84
N LEU A 91 30.73 24.74 -9.18
CA LEU A 91 29.58 24.14 -8.47
C LEU A 91 28.60 23.46 -9.44
N LYS A 92 28.26 24.11 -10.55
CA LYS A 92 27.43 23.52 -11.62
C LYS A 92 28.06 22.23 -12.17
N ASN A 93 29.35 22.24 -12.40
CA ASN A 93 30.08 21.08 -12.90
C ASN A 93 30.11 19.95 -11.84
N ALA A 94 30.35 20.25 -10.56
CA ALA A 94 30.30 19.29 -9.47
C ALA A 94 28.91 18.64 -9.35
N THR A 95 27.85 19.44 -9.36
CA THR A 95 26.45 18.95 -9.31
C THR A 95 26.13 18.07 -10.52
N LYS A 96 26.61 18.43 -11.71
CA LYS A 96 26.44 17.62 -12.94
C LYS A 96 27.13 16.26 -12.80
N TYR A 97 28.38 16.21 -12.32
CA TYR A 97 29.08 14.95 -12.12
C TYR A 97 28.44 14.09 -11.03
N GLU A 98 27.92 14.70 -9.96
CA GLU A 98 27.16 13.99 -8.92
C GLU A 98 25.88 13.36 -9.49
N GLN A 99 25.13 14.10 -10.33
CA GLN A 99 23.94 13.57 -11.00
C GLN A 99 24.28 12.40 -11.94
N ILE A 100 25.38 12.50 -12.71
CA ILE A 100 25.85 11.42 -13.58
C ILE A 100 26.25 10.19 -12.74
N ALA A 101 26.99 10.39 -11.65
CA ALA A 101 27.39 9.29 -10.76
C ALA A 101 26.17 8.61 -10.13
N THR A 102 25.19 9.39 -9.68
CA THR A 102 23.92 8.87 -9.15
C THR A 102 23.15 8.09 -10.20
N ALA A 103 23.02 8.61 -11.44
CA ALA A 103 22.36 7.92 -12.53
C ALA A 103 23.05 6.59 -12.88
N MET A 104 24.38 6.55 -12.88
CA MET A 104 25.14 5.32 -13.09
C MET A 104 24.95 4.33 -11.95
N LYS A 105 24.99 4.80 -10.70
CA LYS A 105 24.73 3.98 -9.52
C LYS A 105 23.34 3.33 -9.59
N ASN A 106 22.32 4.11 -9.87
CA ASN A 106 20.94 3.63 -10.03
C ASN A 106 20.81 2.58 -11.13
N LYS A 107 21.54 2.76 -12.24
CA LYS A 107 21.56 1.79 -13.35
C LYS A 107 22.17 0.44 -12.97
N ILE A 108 23.19 0.45 -12.07
CA ILE A 108 23.90 -0.76 -11.63
C ILE A 108 23.14 -1.48 -10.52
N TYR A 109 22.72 -0.75 -9.48
CA TYR A 109 22.16 -1.31 -8.26
C TYR A 109 20.62 -1.28 -8.22
N GLY A 110 19.96 -0.61 -9.17
CA GLY A 110 18.52 -0.41 -9.19
C GLY A 110 18.08 0.80 -8.36
N TYR A 111 16.76 0.99 -8.32
CA TYR A 111 16.10 2.14 -7.68
C TYR A 111 15.51 1.69 -6.34
N GLY A 112 16.02 2.22 -5.25
CA GLY A 112 15.61 1.89 -3.89
C GLY A 112 14.35 2.64 -3.43
N ASN A 113 14.06 2.50 -2.13
CA ASN A 113 12.88 3.10 -1.49
C ASN A 113 12.93 4.63 -1.42
N GLU A 114 14.10 5.24 -1.59
CA GLU A 114 14.29 6.69 -1.64
C GLU A 114 13.51 7.38 -2.77
N TYR A 115 13.15 6.61 -3.81
CA TYR A 115 12.37 7.09 -4.96
C TYR A 115 10.87 6.78 -4.85
N LEU A 116 10.39 6.29 -3.69
CA LEU A 116 8.97 6.05 -3.49
C LEU A 116 8.21 7.38 -3.35
N VAL A 117 7.23 7.58 -4.21
CA VAL A 117 6.28 8.70 -4.14
C VAL A 117 4.89 8.13 -3.95
N PRO A 118 4.23 8.38 -2.81
CA PRO A 118 2.87 7.93 -2.57
C PRO A 118 1.89 8.49 -3.62
N LEU A 119 0.93 7.69 -4.07
CA LEU A 119 -0.04 8.09 -5.10
C LEU A 119 -0.88 9.30 -4.68
N HIS A 120 -1.27 9.39 -3.40
CA HIS A 120 -2.03 10.54 -2.88
C HIS A 120 -1.28 11.85 -3.08
N LYS A 121 0.04 11.87 -2.89
CA LYS A 121 0.86 13.07 -3.11
C LYS A 121 0.86 13.49 -4.58
N LEU A 122 0.86 12.54 -5.50
CA LEU A 122 0.71 12.82 -6.93
C LEU A 122 -0.68 13.34 -7.26
N ILE A 123 -1.73 12.79 -6.62
CA ILE A 123 -3.11 13.27 -6.76
C ILE A 123 -3.23 14.70 -6.25
N ASP A 124 -2.66 15.02 -5.08
CA ASP A 124 -2.69 16.36 -4.49
C ASP A 124 -1.96 17.39 -5.37
N GLU A 125 -0.79 17.02 -5.93
CA GLU A 125 -0.06 17.89 -6.88
C GLU A 125 -0.90 18.23 -8.12
N LEU A 126 -1.70 17.26 -8.58
CA LEU A 126 -2.51 17.41 -9.78
C LEU A 126 -3.93 17.92 -9.51
N ALA A 127 -4.37 17.93 -8.25
CA ALA A 127 -5.74 18.33 -7.87
C ALA A 127 -6.11 19.72 -8.40
N PHE A 128 -5.16 20.66 -8.41
CA PHE A 128 -5.35 22.00 -8.97
C PHE A 128 -5.54 22.02 -10.50
N GLU A 129 -5.04 21.00 -11.19
CA GLU A 129 -5.18 20.86 -12.65
C GLU A 129 -6.45 20.10 -13.05
N PHE A 130 -7.11 19.45 -12.07
CA PHE A 130 -8.24 18.54 -12.29
C PHE A 130 -9.59 19.21 -12.49
N GLU A 131 -9.73 20.48 -12.20
CA GLU A 131 -11.05 21.10 -12.02
C GLU A 131 -12.02 20.91 -13.21
N HIS A 132 -11.53 20.58 -14.43
CA HIS A 132 -12.43 20.48 -15.59
C HIS A 132 -12.08 19.41 -16.65
N THR A 133 -11.07 18.55 -16.44
CA THR A 133 -10.63 17.65 -17.52
C THR A 133 -10.32 16.24 -16.99
N SER A 134 -10.87 15.18 -17.61
CA SER A 134 -10.59 13.80 -17.20
C SER A 134 -9.10 13.44 -17.38
N PRO A 135 -8.48 12.68 -16.47
CA PRO A 135 -7.08 12.27 -16.55
C PRO A 135 -6.71 11.58 -17.85
N GLY A 136 -7.63 10.81 -18.43
CA GLY A 136 -7.44 10.16 -19.73
C GLY A 136 -7.29 11.16 -20.88
N LYS A 137 -8.01 12.28 -20.84
CA LYS A 137 -7.89 13.34 -21.83
C LYS A 137 -6.54 14.05 -21.70
N LYS A 138 -6.11 14.36 -20.48
CA LYS A 138 -4.79 14.94 -20.18
C LYS A 138 -3.65 14.03 -20.63
N LEU A 139 -3.75 12.73 -20.41
CA LEU A 139 -2.77 11.76 -20.91
C LEU A 139 -2.68 11.79 -22.45
N LYS A 140 -3.83 11.94 -23.13
CA LYS A 140 -3.87 12.07 -24.60
C LYS A 140 -3.20 13.35 -25.04
N GLU A 141 -3.49 14.48 -24.40
CA GLU A 141 -2.88 15.79 -24.66
C GLU A 141 -1.35 15.73 -24.47
N ALA A 142 -0.85 15.12 -23.40
CA ALA A 142 0.57 14.93 -23.16
C ALA A 142 1.25 14.10 -24.26
N LYS A 143 0.59 13.02 -24.71
CA LYS A 143 1.10 12.22 -25.85
C LYS A 143 1.15 13.00 -27.15
N GLU A 144 0.15 13.81 -27.44
CA GLU A 144 0.14 14.66 -28.64
C GLU A 144 1.19 15.77 -28.56
N LEU A 145 1.43 16.33 -27.37
CA LEU A 145 2.51 17.30 -27.18
C LEU A 145 3.89 16.70 -27.51
N ILE A 146 4.18 15.50 -27.03
CA ILE A 146 5.42 14.79 -27.34
C ILE A 146 5.58 14.59 -28.84
N LYS A 147 4.53 14.11 -29.52
CA LYS A 147 4.55 13.95 -30.99
C LYS A 147 4.82 15.28 -31.71
N LYS A 148 4.21 16.37 -31.23
CA LYS A 148 4.39 17.72 -31.77
C LYS A 148 5.83 18.21 -31.61
N ILE A 149 6.44 18.02 -30.42
CA ILE A 149 7.83 18.40 -30.13
C ILE A 149 8.78 17.62 -31.07
N ILE A 150 8.56 16.33 -31.25
CA ILE A 150 9.36 15.50 -32.18
C ILE A 150 9.21 15.97 -33.61
N LYS A 151 7.96 16.20 -34.05
CA LYS A 151 7.67 16.64 -35.44
C LYS A 151 8.29 18.00 -35.76
N ASN A 152 8.32 18.89 -34.76
CA ASN A 152 8.91 20.24 -34.93
C ASN A 152 10.44 20.25 -34.81
N GLY A 153 11.09 19.11 -34.56
CA GLY A 153 12.55 19.03 -34.38
C GLY A 153 13.07 19.70 -33.11
N SER A 154 12.17 20.11 -32.15
CA SER A 154 12.55 20.82 -30.93
C SER A 154 12.87 19.88 -29.75
N ALA A 155 12.93 18.57 -29.99
CA ALA A 155 13.30 17.57 -29.00
C ALA A 155 14.80 17.52 -28.70
N THR A 156 15.63 17.96 -29.65
CA THR A 156 17.10 17.99 -29.52
C THR A 156 17.65 19.33 -29.94
N GLU A 157 18.77 19.70 -29.39
CA GLU A 157 19.57 20.86 -29.81
C GLU A 157 21.04 20.46 -29.97
N SER A 158 21.74 21.07 -30.90
CA SER A 158 23.16 20.79 -31.20
C SER A 158 23.93 22.07 -31.43
N LYS A 159 25.20 22.06 -31.08
CA LYS A 159 26.16 23.14 -31.45
C LYS A 159 26.93 22.84 -32.71
N CYS A 160 26.60 21.76 -33.40
CA CYS A 160 27.24 21.38 -34.66
C CYS A 160 26.97 22.44 -35.73
N ILE A 161 28.02 22.83 -36.46
CA ILE A 161 27.93 23.79 -37.56
C ILE A 161 27.31 23.13 -38.81
N ASP A 162 27.52 21.84 -38.98
CA ASP A 162 26.94 21.02 -40.04
C ASP A 162 25.53 20.57 -39.66
N ASN A 163 24.54 21.15 -40.30
CA ASN A 163 23.12 20.91 -40.03
C ASN A 163 22.71 19.45 -40.29
N ASP A 164 23.26 18.79 -41.30
CA ASP A 164 22.89 17.42 -41.64
C ASP A 164 23.44 16.44 -40.60
N LYS A 165 24.68 16.64 -40.17
CA LYS A 165 25.24 15.86 -39.06
C LYS A 165 24.48 16.10 -37.77
N ALA A 166 24.16 17.36 -37.44
CA ALA A 166 23.36 17.72 -36.27
C ALA A 166 22.02 16.97 -36.23
N GLN A 167 21.31 16.91 -37.35
CA GLN A 167 20.05 16.20 -37.47
C GLN A 167 20.21 14.69 -37.31
N ILE A 168 21.23 14.08 -37.94
CA ILE A 168 21.47 12.63 -37.82
C ILE A 168 21.82 12.25 -36.39
N ILE A 169 22.76 12.95 -35.76
CA ILE A 169 23.16 12.69 -34.35
C ILE A 169 21.98 12.91 -33.41
N GLY A 170 21.27 14.04 -33.58
CA GLY A 170 20.07 14.35 -32.77
C GLY A 170 19.01 13.26 -32.87
N LYS A 171 18.78 12.73 -34.10
CA LYS A 171 17.85 11.63 -34.32
C LYS A 171 18.26 10.34 -33.61
N ILE A 172 19.54 9.95 -33.71
CA ILE A 172 20.06 8.74 -33.04
C ILE A 172 19.91 8.86 -31.53
N LEU A 173 20.31 10.00 -30.95
CA LEU A 173 20.20 10.26 -29.50
C LEU A 173 18.75 10.23 -29.03
N LEU A 174 17.88 10.88 -29.82
CA LEU A 174 16.45 10.93 -29.53
C LEU A 174 15.80 9.53 -29.61
N ASP A 175 16.10 8.75 -30.65
CA ASP A 175 15.57 7.39 -30.82
C ASP A 175 15.99 6.47 -29.66
N ALA A 176 17.25 6.57 -29.22
CA ALA A 176 17.74 5.83 -28.07
C ALA A 176 16.99 6.21 -26.78
N PHE A 177 16.79 7.50 -26.53
CA PHE A 177 16.06 7.99 -25.37
C PHE A 177 14.57 7.64 -25.42
N ILE A 178 13.92 7.81 -26.58
CA ILE A 178 12.51 7.46 -26.77
C ILE A 178 12.28 5.97 -26.55
N SER A 179 13.14 5.11 -27.11
CA SER A 179 13.03 3.66 -26.94
C SER A 179 13.09 3.26 -25.47
N LYS A 180 14.03 3.84 -24.74
CA LYS A 180 14.14 3.60 -23.30
C LYS A 180 12.94 4.14 -22.53
N THR A 181 12.50 5.36 -22.84
CA THR A 181 11.32 5.96 -22.21
C THR A 181 10.05 5.16 -22.47
N LYS A 182 9.88 4.59 -23.68
CA LYS A 182 8.75 3.70 -24.00
C LYS A 182 8.73 2.46 -23.10
N ILE A 183 9.88 1.78 -22.96
CA ILE A 183 10.01 0.60 -22.09
C ILE A 183 9.62 0.98 -20.64
N ILE A 184 10.13 2.11 -20.14
CA ILE A 184 9.79 2.61 -18.80
C ILE A 184 8.29 2.89 -18.68
N MET A 185 7.68 3.49 -19.71
CA MET A 185 6.24 3.78 -19.73
C MET A 185 5.37 2.52 -19.72
N GLU A 186 5.82 1.42 -20.34
CA GLU A 186 5.10 0.14 -20.32
C GLU A 186 5.04 -0.48 -18.92
N LEU A 187 6.02 -0.17 -18.07
CA LEU A 187 6.08 -0.62 -16.68
C LEU A 187 5.23 0.22 -15.72
N THR A 188 4.47 1.21 -16.21
CA THR A 188 3.71 2.15 -15.40
C THR A 188 2.63 1.45 -14.57
N LYS A 189 2.72 1.64 -13.25
CA LYS A 189 1.73 1.23 -12.24
C LYS A 189 1.32 2.44 -11.42
N SER A 190 0.32 2.25 -10.55
CA SER A 190 -0.16 3.30 -9.66
C SER A 190 0.83 3.69 -8.55
N ASP A 191 1.75 2.81 -8.20
CA ASP A 191 2.63 2.90 -7.03
C ASP A 191 4.11 3.16 -7.36
N ASN A 192 4.47 3.22 -8.65
CA ASN A 192 5.87 3.28 -9.06
C ASN A 192 6.30 4.60 -9.74
N TYR A 193 5.47 5.65 -9.64
CA TYR A 193 5.73 6.95 -10.28
C TYR A 193 7.12 7.50 -9.98
N GLY A 194 7.50 7.57 -8.70
CA GLY A 194 8.76 8.18 -8.29
C GLY A 194 9.98 7.44 -8.84
N LYS A 195 9.95 6.09 -8.81
CA LYS A 195 10.96 5.24 -9.42
C LYS A 195 11.09 5.49 -10.93
N LEU A 196 9.98 5.45 -11.66
CA LEU A 196 10.00 5.63 -13.11
C LEU A 196 10.39 7.06 -13.52
N LYS A 197 9.98 8.07 -12.72
CA LYS A 197 10.42 9.46 -12.87
C LYS A 197 11.93 9.59 -12.80
N GLN A 198 12.54 8.95 -11.79
CA GLN A 198 14.00 8.95 -11.65
C GLN A 198 14.66 8.20 -12.81
N GLU A 199 14.09 7.07 -13.21
CA GLU A 199 14.63 6.27 -14.31
C GLU A 199 14.65 7.02 -15.66
N ILE A 200 13.59 7.80 -15.96
CA ILE A 200 13.56 8.71 -17.13
C ILE A 200 14.58 9.83 -16.95
N THR A 201 14.69 10.38 -15.73
CA THR A 201 15.65 11.46 -15.46
C THR A 201 17.09 10.98 -15.63
N ASP A 202 17.42 9.80 -15.12
CA ASP A 202 18.74 9.19 -15.26
C ASP A 202 19.05 8.86 -16.72
N ALA A 203 18.05 8.35 -17.46
CA ALA A 203 18.20 8.12 -18.91
C ALA A 203 18.48 9.40 -19.66
N PHE A 204 17.84 10.51 -19.30
CA PHE A 204 18.09 11.83 -19.87
C PHE A 204 19.51 12.34 -19.56
N ILE A 205 19.94 12.22 -18.29
CA ILE A 205 21.28 12.66 -17.86
C ILE A 205 22.36 11.87 -18.61
N LEU A 206 22.22 10.55 -18.70
CA LEU A 206 23.20 9.69 -19.36
C LEU A 206 23.22 9.92 -20.88
N ALA A 207 22.05 10.07 -21.52
CA ALA A 207 21.97 10.38 -22.94
C ALA A 207 22.65 11.73 -23.26
N ASN A 208 22.41 12.75 -22.46
CA ASN A 208 23.02 14.07 -22.66
C ASN A 208 24.52 14.07 -22.36
N LYS A 209 25.00 13.27 -21.40
CA LYS A 209 26.42 13.04 -21.18
C LYS A 209 27.09 12.43 -22.44
N ASP A 210 26.47 11.40 -22.99
CA ASP A 210 27.01 10.75 -24.18
C ASP A 210 26.97 11.70 -25.41
N GLY A 211 25.90 12.51 -25.52
CA GLY A 211 25.73 13.51 -26.56
C GLY A 211 26.76 14.65 -26.54
N GLU A 212 27.41 14.91 -25.37
CA GLU A 212 28.50 15.89 -25.28
C GLU A 212 29.72 15.53 -26.16
N HIS A 213 29.96 14.23 -26.36
CA HIS A 213 31.01 13.73 -27.23
C HIS A 213 30.68 13.89 -28.73
N PHE A 214 29.41 14.17 -29.05
CA PHE A 214 28.91 14.37 -30.42
C PHE A 214 28.53 15.84 -30.63
N GLU A 215 29.54 16.71 -30.59
CA GLU A 215 29.42 18.15 -30.88
C GLU A 215 28.32 18.84 -30.02
N TYR A 216 28.26 18.46 -28.70
CA TYR A 216 27.32 18.98 -27.74
C TYR A 216 25.85 18.85 -28.16
N THR A 217 25.52 17.76 -28.84
CA THR A 217 24.14 17.44 -29.15
C THR A 217 23.46 16.93 -27.88
N LYS A 218 22.31 17.49 -27.52
CA LYS A 218 21.57 17.09 -26.32
C LYS A 218 20.07 17.05 -26.57
N ILE A 219 19.40 16.27 -25.75
CA ILE A 219 17.94 16.25 -25.60
C ILE A 219 17.54 17.48 -24.79
N THR A 220 16.47 18.16 -25.18
CA THR A 220 16.00 19.38 -24.51
C THR A 220 15.28 19.06 -23.19
N ASP A 221 15.37 19.99 -22.22
CA ASP A 221 14.65 19.89 -20.95
C ASP A 221 13.13 19.91 -21.15
N ASP A 222 12.64 20.62 -22.16
CA ASP A 222 11.21 20.66 -22.48
C ASP A 222 10.69 19.29 -22.96
N PHE A 223 11.50 18.56 -23.71
CA PHE A 223 11.17 17.20 -24.11
C PHE A 223 11.15 16.26 -22.90
N LYS A 224 12.13 16.36 -21.99
CA LYS A 224 12.15 15.61 -20.73
C LYS A 224 10.90 15.92 -19.90
N LYS A 225 10.54 17.20 -19.72
CA LYS A 225 9.34 17.62 -19.00
C LYS A 225 8.09 17.00 -19.59
N ALA A 226 7.93 17.05 -20.92
CA ALA A 226 6.79 16.44 -21.60
C ALA A 226 6.70 14.91 -21.36
N CYS A 227 7.84 14.21 -21.34
CA CYS A 227 7.88 12.77 -20.98
C CYS A 227 7.47 12.53 -19.53
N LEU A 228 7.94 13.37 -18.60
CA LEU A 228 7.58 13.25 -17.18
C LEU A 228 6.10 13.58 -16.94
N ASP A 229 5.53 14.56 -17.66
CA ASP A 229 4.11 14.88 -17.60
C ASP A 229 3.26 13.72 -18.15
N GLN A 230 3.67 13.09 -19.25
CA GLN A 230 3.02 11.88 -19.74
C GLN A 230 3.04 10.77 -18.67
N LEU A 231 4.18 10.57 -17.97
CA LEU A 231 4.30 9.57 -16.92
C LEU A 231 3.35 9.88 -15.75
N LYS A 232 3.29 11.14 -15.31
CA LYS A 232 2.35 11.58 -14.27
C LYS A 232 0.93 11.15 -14.58
N TRP A 233 0.43 11.54 -15.74
CA TRP A 233 -0.94 11.23 -16.17
C TRP A 233 -1.16 9.73 -16.37
N ALA A 234 -0.15 8.99 -16.85
CA ALA A 234 -0.23 7.55 -17.01
C ALA A 234 -0.36 6.83 -15.66
N CYS A 235 0.45 7.17 -14.67
CA CYS A 235 0.36 6.62 -13.31
C CYS A 235 -1.00 6.91 -12.66
N LEU A 236 -1.50 8.14 -12.82
CA LEU A 236 -2.79 8.53 -12.28
C LEU A 236 -3.96 7.76 -12.91
N VAL A 237 -3.96 7.62 -14.24
CA VAL A 237 -4.96 6.81 -14.95
C VAL A 237 -4.93 5.35 -14.49
N GLN A 238 -3.74 4.79 -14.25
CA GLN A 238 -3.62 3.45 -13.68
C GLN A 238 -4.13 3.38 -12.23
N GLY A 239 -3.82 4.39 -11.42
CA GLY A 239 -4.33 4.48 -10.04
C GLY A 239 -5.86 4.45 -9.98
N ILE A 240 -6.51 5.29 -10.78
CA ILE A 240 -7.98 5.33 -10.87
C ILE A 240 -8.56 3.98 -11.35
N LYS A 241 -7.93 3.32 -12.33
CA LYS A 241 -8.38 2.00 -12.79
C LYS A 241 -8.25 0.93 -11.72
N VAL A 242 -7.16 0.96 -10.94
CA VAL A 242 -6.96 0.03 -9.81
C VAL A 242 -8.04 0.27 -8.76
N GLU A 243 -8.27 1.52 -8.38
CA GLU A 243 -9.31 1.89 -7.42
C GLU A 243 -10.71 1.46 -7.85
N GLN A 244 -11.07 1.69 -9.11
CA GLN A 244 -12.35 1.24 -9.67
C GLN A 244 -12.50 -0.29 -9.65
N ARG A 245 -11.43 -1.04 -9.96
CA ARG A 245 -11.45 -2.51 -9.90
C ARG A 245 -11.61 -3.02 -8.47
N GLU A 246 -10.91 -2.43 -7.52
CA GLU A 246 -11.03 -2.78 -6.11
C GLU A 246 -12.43 -2.47 -5.58
N GLU A 247 -13.02 -1.34 -5.97
CA GLU A 247 -14.39 -0.99 -5.60
C GLU A 247 -15.40 -1.99 -6.17
N GLN A 248 -15.26 -2.34 -7.46
CA GLN A 248 -16.12 -3.37 -8.07
C GLN A 248 -15.94 -4.74 -7.41
N LYS A 249 -14.72 -5.08 -6.98
CA LYS A 249 -14.46 -6.31 -6.24
C LYS A 249 -15.17 -6.28 -4.88
N ARG A 250 -15.06 -5.18 -4.15
CA ARG A 250 -15.73 -4.97 -2.85
C ARG A 250 -17.24 -5.10 -2.97
N ILE A 251 -17.84 -4.42 -3.95
CA ILE A 251 -19.28 -4.50 -4.19
C ILE A 251 -19.70 -5.96 -4.47
N ARG A 252 -18.95 -6.69 -5.29
CA ARG A 252 -19.23 -8.11 -5.56
C ARG A 252 -19.09 -8.99 -4.32
N GLU A 253 -18.09 -8.73 -3.47
CA GLU A 253 -17.90 -9.45 -2.21
C GLU A 253 -19.05 -9.14 -1.24
N GLN A 254 -19.48 -7.89 -1.14
CA GLN A 254 -20.62 -7.50 -0.32
C GLN A 254 -21.90 -8.20 -0.80
N ILE A 255 -22.20 -8.17 -2.11
CA ILE A 255 -23.38 -8.86 -2.68
C ILE A 255 -23.33 -10.35 -2.37
N ARG A 256 -22.19 -11.02 -2.54
CA ARG A 256 -22.01 -12.44 -2.20
C ARG A 256 -22.26 -12.73 -0.74
N GLU A 257 -21.77 -11.87 0.14
CA GLU A 257 -21.98 -12.03 1.58
C GLU A 257 -23.45 -11.83 1.95
N GLU A 258 -24.10 -10.83 1.39
CA GLU A 258 -25.54 -10.61 1.56
C GLU A 258 -26.37 -11.80 1.06
N GLU A 259 -26.04 -12.34 -0.11
CA GLU A 259 -26.69 -13.57 -0.64
C GLU A 259 -26.48 -14.77 0.28
N LYS A 260 -25.30 -14.94 0.86
CA LYS A 260 -25.04 -16.01 1.85
C LYS A 260 -25.90 -15.83 3.09
N VAL A 261 -25.94 -14.60 3.64
CA VAL A 261 -26.78 -14.28 4.80
C VAL A 261 -28.25 -14.57 4.53
N LEU A 262 -28.77 -14.15 3.37
CA LEU A 262 -30.16 -14.40 3.00
C LEU A 262 -30.46 -15.90 2.86
N ARG A 263 -29.57 -16.68 2.25
CA ARG A 263 -29.71 -18.14 2.14
C ARG A 263 -29.68 -18.82 3.52
N GLU A 264 -28.81 -18.37 4.41
CA GLU A 264 -28.70 -18.88 5.76
C GLU A 264 -29.98 -18.59 6.58
N ILE A 265 -30.49 -17.38 6.50
CA ILE A 265 -31.75 -16.98 7.14
C ILE A 265 -32.91 -17.83 6.60
N GLU A 266 -33.04 -17.96 5.28
CA GLU A 266 -34.12 -18.75 4.69
C GLU A 266 -34.03 -20.23 5.04
N LYS A 267 -32.82 -20.81 5.03
CA LYS A 267 -32.61 -22.18 5.47
C LYS A 267 -32.99 -22.36 6.94
N THR A 268 -32.51 -21.48 7.83
CA THR A 268 -32.80 -21.56 9.27
C THR A 268 -34.31 -21.44 9.53
N LYS A 269 -35.00 -20.58 8.79
CA LYS A 269 -36.47 -20.44 8.86
C LYS A 269 -37.17 -21.75 8.45
N GLN A 270 -36.75 -22.35 7.33
CA GLN A 270 -37.34 -23.61 6.85
C GLN A 270 -37.07 -24.75 7.82
N ASP A 271 -35.85 -24.82 8.38
CA ASP A 271 -35.46 -25.86 9.35
C ASP A 271 -36.23 -25.69 10.67
N ALA A 272 -36.43 -24.44 11.14
CA ALA A 272 -37.24 -24.13 12.33
C ALA A 272 -38.70 -24.58 12.15
N VAL A 273 -39.33 -24.25 11.02
CA VAL A 273 -40.70 -24.68 10.73
C VAL A 273 -40.83 -26.22 10.71
N LYS A 274 -39.88 -26.93 10.10
CA LYS A 274 -39.90 -28.40 10.11
C LYS A 274 -39.70 -28.97 11.51
N GLU A 275 -38.78 -28.38 12.31
CA GLU A 275 -38.53 -28.77 13.70
C GLU A 275 -39.80 -28.57 14.56
N GLU A 276 -40.48 -27.42 14.36
CA GLU A 276 -41.79 -27.14 15.06
C GLU A 276 -42.85 -28.18 14.69
N GLU A 277 -43.02 -28.52 13.40
CA GLU A 277 -44.00 -29.53 12.94
C GLU A 277 -43.70 -30.91 13.56
N VAL A 278 -42.43 -31.34 13.58
CA VAL A 278 -42.05 -32.62 14.14
C VAL A 278 -42.27 -32.64 15.67
N LEU A 279 -41.90 -31.55 16.36
CA LEU A 279 -42.08 -31.47 17.82
C LEU A 279 -43.56 -31.40 18.23
N GLN A 280 -44.38 -30.67 17.48
CA GLN A 280 -45.85 -30.63 17.68
C GLN A 280 -46.49 -32.01 17.50
N THR A 281 -46.07 -32.74 16.45
CA THR A 281 -46.54 -34.11 16.18
C THR A 281 -46.11 -35.05 17.31
N ALA A 282 -44.84 -34.95 17.76
CA ALA A 282 -44.34 -35.76 18.88
C ALA A 282 -45.08 -35.45 20.20
N MET A 283 -45.38 -34.19 20.46
CA MET A 283 -46.15 -33.77 21.61
C MET A 283 -47.58 -34.33 21.59
N ALA A 284 -48.23 -34.25 20.42
CA ALA A 284 -49.60 -34.79 20.22
C ALA A 284 -49.64 -36.29 20.53
N LEU A 285 -48.67 -37.05 19.98
CA LEU A 285 -48.55 -38.48 20.23
C LEU A 285 -48.24 -38.80 21.72
N ALA A 286 -47.42 -37.98 22.40
CA ALA A 286 -47.11 -38.13 23.82
C ALA A 286 -48.36 -37.84 24.70
N HIS A 287 -49.15 -36.86 24.36
CA HIS A 287 -50.44 -36.56 25.02
C HIS A 287 -51.48 -37.68 24.83
N GLU A 288 -51.58 -38.25 23.65
CA GLU A 288 -52.46 -39.37 23.34
C GLU A 288 -52.05 -40.59 24.24
N LYS A 289 -50.75 -40.92 24.29
CA LYS A 289 -50.23 -42.02 25.15
C LYS A 289 -50.46 -41.73 26.62
N LEU A 290 -50.36 -40.47 27.06
CA LEU A 290 -50.62 -40.10 28.46
C LEU A 290 -52.06 -40.40 28.89
N GLY A 291 -53.03 -40.26 27.97
CA GLY A 291 -54.45 -40.58 28.20
C GLY A 291 -54.69 -42.05 28.50
N HIS A 292 -53.85 -42.95 28.01
CA HIS A 292 -53.98 -44.41 28.14
C HIS A 292 -52.92 -45.03 29.12
N ALA A 293 -52.03 -44.22 29.72
CA ALA A 293 -50.93 -44.70 30.52
C ALA A 293 -51.30 -45.06 31.95
N ASN A 294 -50.62 -46.05 32.53
CA ASN A 294 -50.73 -46.37 33.94
C ASN A 294 -49.93 -45.39 34.84
N GLN A 295 -50.10 -45.50 36.20
CA GLN A 295 -49.55 -44.48 37.14
C GLN A 295 -48.01 -44.39 37.09
N ALA A 296 -47.27 -45.43 36.74
CA ALA A 296 -45.82 -45.44 36.69
C ALA A 296 -45.29 -44.83 35.37
N GLU A 297 -46.05 -44.96 34.29
CA GLU A 297 -45.71 -44.40 32.95
C GLU A 297 -46.06 -42.93 32.81
N LYS A 298 -47.08 -42.46 33.56
CA LYS A 298 -47.51 -41.04 33.51
C LYS A 298 -46.39 -40.06 33.83
N ALA A 299 -45.61 -40.31 34.89
CA ALA A 299 -44.54 -39.42 35.30
C ALA A 299 -43.43 -39.27 34.18
N LYS A 300 -43.14 -40.39 33.50
CA LYS A 300 -42.18 -40.37 32.36
C LYS A 300 -42.70 -39.61 31.16
N LEU A 301 -43.96 -39.81 30.82
CA LEU A 301 -44.59 -39.12 29.71
C LEU A 301 -44.76 -37.61 29.97
N GLU A 302 -45.11 -37.21 31.20
CA GLU A 302 -45.14 -35.81 31.60
C GLU A 302 -43.79 -35.15 31.52
N GLN A 303 -42.71 -35.82 31.90
CA GLN A 303 -41.35 -35.30 31.71
C GLN A 303 -40.98 -35.17 30.24
N GLN A 304 -41.30 -36.17 29.41
CA GLN A 304 -41.09 -36.11 27.96
C GLN A 304 -41.84 -34.96 27.29
N ILE A 305 -43.09 -34.74 27.67
CA ILE A 305 -43.91 -33.63 27.17
C ILE A 305 -43.28 -32.29 27.54
N LYS A 306 -42.77 -32.16 28.79
CA LYS A 306 -42.06 -30.96 29.21
C LYS A 306 -40.78 -30.72 28.39
N GLU A 307 -39.93 -31.75 28.16
CA GLU A 307 -38.72 -31.66 27.35
C GLU A 307 -39.02 -31.29 25.91
N LEU A 308 -40.09 -31.84 25.31
CA LEU A 308 -40.57 -31.49 23.96
C LEU A 308 -41.06 -30.04 23.89
N GLY A 309 -41.78 -29.59 24.94
CA GLY A 309 -42.23 -28.21 25.09
C GLY A 309 -41.06 -27.19 25.13
N ASP A 310 -40.05 -27.51 25.96
CA ASP A 310 -38.84 -26.68 26.03
C ASP A 310 -38.10 -26.60 24.68
N LYS A 311 -38.02 -27.71 23.94
CA LYS A 311 -37.45 -27.73 22.59
C LYS A 311 -38.29 -26.95 21.58
N LEU A 312 -39.63 -27.02 21.67
CA LEU A 312 -40.52 -26.27 20.80
C LEU A 312 -40.34 -24.77 20.99
N ILE A 313 -40.24 -24.29 22.23
CA ILE A 313 -39.95 -22.88 22.53
C ILE A 313 -38.63 -22.43 21.87
N LEU A 314 -37.59 -23.27 22.01
CA LEU A 314 -36.30 -22.95 21.38
C LEU A 314 -36.38 -22.90 19.84
N ALA A 315 -37.15 -23.81 19.20
CA ALA A 315 -37.33 -23.80 17.75
C ALA A 315 -38.10 -22.53 17.29
N GLU A 316 -39.16 -22.16 18.00
CA GLU A 316 -39.90 -20.91 17.76
C GLU A 316 -39.00 -19.66 17.93
N GLU A 317 -38.16 -19.62 18.95
CA GLU A 317 -37.22 -18.51 19.18
C GLU A 317 -36.21 -18.39 18.05
N LYS A 318 -35.68 -19.53 17.56
CA LYS A 318 -34.80 -19.54 16.37
C LYS A 318 -35.50 -18.99 15.12
N GLY A 319 -36.74 -19.42 14.88
CA GLY A 319 -37.55 -18.94 13.77
C GLY A 319 -37.84 -17.43 13.85
N LYS A 320 -38.22 -16.93 15.04
CA LYS A 320 -38.43 -15.50 15.31
C LYS A 320 -37.15 -14.68 15.13
N LYS A 321 -36.03 -15.18 15.62
CA LYS A 321 -34.70 -14.53 15.43
C LYS A 321 -34.35 -14.41 13.94
N ALA A 322 -34.49 -15.50 13.17
CA ALA A 322 -34.24 -15.49 11.75
C ALA A 322 -35.15 -14.49 11.00
N LEU A 323 -36.42 -14.45 11.34
CA LEU A 323 -37.38 -13.51 10.73
C LEU A 323 -37.07 -12.06 11.08
N SER A 324 -36.71 -11.77 12.34
CA SER A 324 -36.29 -10.43 12.78
C SER A 324 -35.04 -9.96 12.02
N MET A 325 -34.06 -10.83 11.84
CA MET A 325 -32.83 -10.50 11.09
C MET A 325 -33.12 -10.29 9.61
N ALA A 326 -34.06 -11.01 9.02
CA ALA A 326 -34.51 -10.78 7.64
C ALA A 326 -35.12 -9.37 7.44
N GLN A 327 -35.83 -8.87 8.44
CA GLN A 327 -36.48 -7.56 8.40
C GLN A 327 -35.50 -6.39 8.68
N GLN A 328 -34.50 -6.62 9.49
CA GLN A 328 -33.52 -5.60 9.90
C GLN A 328 -32.29 -5.62 9.01
N THR A 329 -32.33 -4.86 7.91
CA THR A 329 -31.25 -4.84 6.91
C THR A 329 -29.92 -4.28 7.40
N LYS A 330 -29.86 -3.59 8.54
CA LYS A 330 -28.65 -2.98 9.10
C LYS A 330 -28.16 -3.63 10.39
N SER A 331 -29.00 -4.43 11.06
CA SER A 331 -28.63 -5.09 12.29
C SER A 331 -27.58 -6.18 12.06
N GLY A 332 -26.62 -6.29 12.96
CA GLY A 332 -25.54 -7.26 12.86
C GLY A 332 -24.60 -7.20 14.05
N HIS A 333 -23.42 -7.78 13.88
CA HIS A 333 -22.36 -7.78 14.88
C HIS A 333 -21.10 -7.14 14.32
N VAL A 334 -20.52 -6.22 15.08
CA VAL A 334 -19.15 -5.77 14.86
C VAL A 334 -18.24 -6.67 15.68
N TYR A 335 -17.25 -7.28 15.02
CA TYR A 335 -16.28 -8.15 15.68
C TYR A 335 -14.91 -7.47 15.81
N VAL A 336 -14.21 -7.79 16.91
CA VAL A 336 -12.83 -7.42 17.15
C VAL A 336 -12.03 -8.71 17.28
N ILE A 337 -11.12 -8.94 16.34
CA ILE A 337 -10.33 -10.18 16.26
C ILE A 337 -8.84 -9.87 16.10
N SER A 338 -7.99 -10.77 16.57
CA SER A 338 -6.54 -10.71 16.36
C SER A 338 -5.98 -12.03 15.82
N ASN A 339 -4.78 -11.98 15.28
CA ASN A 339 -4.00 -13.16 14.93
C ASN A 339 -2.53 -12.82 15.19
N ILE A 340 -2.08 -13.10 16.41
CA ILE A 340 -0.74 -12.73 16.88
C ILE A 340 0.34 -13.41 16.05
N GLY A 341 0.14 -14.66 15.65
CA GLY A 341 1.10 -15.41 14.85
C GLY A 341 1.30 -14.86 13.45
N SER A 342 0.25 -14.26 12.87
CA SER A 342 0.31 -13.72 11.50
C SER A 342 0.67 -12.23 11.44
N PHE A 343 0.22 -11.42 12.41
CA PHE A 343 0.29 -9.96 12.35
C PHE A 343 1.05 -9.33 13.52
N GLY A 344 1.42 -10.11 14.52
CA GLY A 344 2.06 -9.62 15.74
C GLY A 344 1.07 -9.14 16.81
N GLU A 345 1.64 -8.67 17.92
CA GLU A 345 0.86 -8.16 19.06
C GLU A 345 0.22 -6.80 18.76
N ASN A 346 -0.88 -6.50 19.44
CA ASN A 346 -1.65 -5.26 19.33
C ASN A 346 -2.19 -4.94 17.92
N VAL A 347 -2.29 -5.96 17.06
CA VAL A 347 -2.89 -5.83 15.74
C VAL A 347 -4.27 -6.46 15.75
N PHE A 348 -5.31 -5.63 15.59
CA PHE A 348 -6.69 -6.04 15.59
C PHE A 348 -7.39 -5.71 14.29
N LYS A 349 -8.21 -6.65 13.81
CA LYS A 349 -9.17 -6.38 12.76
C LYS A 349 -10.52 -6.05 13.40
N ILE A 350 -11.10 -4.94 12.97
CA ILE A 350 -12.46 -4.53 13.29
C ILE A 350 -13.28 -4.65 12.02
N GLY A 351 -14.31 -5.48 12.04
CA GLY A 351 -15.17 -5.70 10.89
C GLY A 351 -16.60 -6.05 11.31
N LEU A 352 -17.50 -6.14 10.35
CA LEU A 352 -18.90 -6.49 10.63
C LEU A 352 -19.31 -7.81 9.98
N THR A 353 -20.34 -8.43 10.56
CA THR A 353 -21.07 -9.54 9.95
C THR A 353 -22.56 -9.43 10.27
N ARG A 354 -23.39 -9.86 9.33
CA ARG A 354 -24.84 -9.97 9.47
C ARG A 354 -25.31 -11.42 9.55
N ARG A 355 -24.37 -12.38 9.61
CA ARG A 355 -24.71 -13.80 9.74
C ARG A 355 -25.38 -14.10 11.07
N LEU A 356 -26.24 -15.11 11.05
CA LEU A 356 -26.89 -15.66 12.24
C LEU A 356 -25.87 -16.15 13.26
N GLU A 357 -24.81 -16.82 12.75
CA GLU A 357 -23.66 -17.28 13.53
C GLU A 357 -22.41 -16.44 13.15
N PRO A 358 -22.09 -15.40 13.93
CA PRO A 358 -20.95 -14.50 13.63
C PRO A 358 -19.60 -15.21 13.57
N LEU A 359 -19.43 -16.27 14.36
CA LEU A 359 -18.19 -17.03 14.43
C LEU A 359 -17.84 -17.75 13.13
N ASP A 360 -18.85 -18.16 12.34
CA ASP A 360 -18.60 -18.82 11.04
C ASP A 360 -17.93 -17.86 10.06
N ARG A 361 -18.32 -16.58 10.11
CA ARG A 361 -17.63 -15.54 9.32
C ARG A 361 -16.17 -15.38 9.70
N ILE A 362 -15.87 -15.41 11.00
CA ILE A 362 -14.50 -15.25 11.50
C ILE A 362 -13.66 -16.46 11.12
N ARG A 363 -14.19 -17.69 11.19
CA ARG A 363 -13.50 -18.90 10.73
C ARG A 363 -13.19 -18.83 9.23
N GLU A 364 -14.16 -18.44 8.39
CA GLU A 364 -13.94 -18.27 6.95
C GLU A 364 -12.84 -17.23 6.62
N LEU A 365 -12.67 -16.19 7.46
CA LEU A 365 -11.58 -15.23 7.28
C LEU A 365 -10.19 -15.82 7.55
N GLY A 366 -10.12 -16.83 8.43
CA GLY A 366 -8.89 -17.53 8.80
C GLY A 366 -8.54 -18.72 7.89
N ASP A 367 -9.53 -19.34 7.25
CA ASP A 367 -9.44 -20.68 6.66
C ASP A 367 -8.40 -20.80 5.52
N SER A 368 -8.18 -19.77 4.72
CA SER A 368 -7.29 -19.86 3.55
C SER A 368 -6.31 -18.70 3.39
N SER A 369 -6.38 -17.73 4.29
CA SER A 369 -5.68 -16.45 4.10
C SER A 369 -4.53 -16.22 5.07
N VAL A 370 -4.51 -16.93 6.19
CA VAL A 370 -3.52 -16.77 7.27
C VAL A 370 -3.13 -18.14 7.83
N PRO A 371 -1.90 -18.31 8.34
CA PRO A 371 -1.39 -19.60 8.83
C PRO A 371 -1.98 -20.03 10.18
N PHE A 372 -2.64 -19.15 10.91
CA PHE A 372 -3.24 -19.41 12.22
C PHE A 372 -4.66 -18.88 12.28
N GLU A 373 -5.50 -19.49 13.13
CA GLU A 373 -6.86 -19.01 13.36
C GLU A 373 -6.89 -17.63 14.04
N PHE A 374 -8.02 -16.92 13.87
CA PHE A 374 -8.25 -15.65 14.56
C PHE A 374 -8.77 -15.87 15.97
N ASP A 375 -8.20 -15.16 16.93
CA ASP A 375 -8.76 -15.01 18.29
C ASP A 375 -9.86 -13.96 18.30
N VAL A 376 -11.00 -14.30 18.90
CA VAL A 376 -12.15 -13.40 19.04
C VAL A 376 -12.09 -12.67 20.37
N HIS A 377 -11.95 -11.35 20.32
CA HIS A 377 -11.89 -10.51 21.53
C HIS A 377 -13.25 -9.94 21.92
N ALA A 378 -14.05 -9.57 20.93
CA ALA A 378 -15.41 -9.08 21.18
C ALA A 378 -16.34 -9.32 19.98
N LEU A 379 -17.61 -9.54 20.30
CA LEU A 379 -18.75 -9.50 19.37
C LEU A 379 -19.76 -8.48 19.92
N ILE A 380 -19.90 -7.36 19.22
CA ILE A 380 -20.73 -6.23 19.63
C ILE A 380 -21.98 -6.23 18.76
N LYS A 381 -23.14 -6.54 19.34
CA LYS A 381 -24.41 -6.44 18.65
C LYS A 381 -24.79 -4.97 18.46
N ALA A 382 -25.19 -4.61 17.25
CA ALA A 382 -25.60 -3.25 16.91
C ALA A 382 -26.81 -3.28 15.96
N ASP A 383 -27.73 -2.35 16.15
CA ASP A 383 -28.89 -2.18 15.28
C ASP A 383 -28.49 -1.58 13.90
N ASP A 384 -27.43 -0.78 13.89
CA ASP A 384 -26.76 -0.32 12.67
C ASP A 384 -25.25 -0.67 12.76
N ALA A 385 -24.93 -1.93 12.44
CA ALA A 385 -23.56 -2.44 12.49
C ALA A 385 -22.63 -1.74 11.47
N PRO A 386 -23.06 -1.42 10.24
CA PRO A 386 -22.26 -0.62 9.31
C PRO A 386 -21.90 0.77 9.84
N ALA A 387 -22.84 1.46 10.50
CA ALA A 387 -22.58 2.78 11.08
C ALA A 387 -21.56 2.69 12.23
N LEU A 388 -21.68 1.67 13.08
CA LEU A 388 -20.76 1.43 14.20
C LEU A 388 -19.35 1.12 13.69
N GLU A 389 -19.21 0.19 12.75
CA GLU A 389 -17.92 -0.14 12.14
C GLU A 389 -17.25 1.10 11.55
N ASN A 390 -17.97 1.87 10.73
CA ASN A 390 -17.45 3.11 10.11
C ASN A 390 -17.01 4.12 11.17
N LYS A 391 -17.76 4.26 12.28
CA LYS A 391 -17.41 5.15 13.38
C LYS A 391 -16.10 4.74 14.04
N LEU A 392 -15.91 3.45 14.30
CA LEU A 392 -14.68 2.91 14.88
C LEU A 392 -13.49 3.06 13.92
N HIS A 393 -13.67 2.76 12.63
CA HIS A 393 -12.63 2.93 11.63
C HIS A 393 -12.18 4.39 11.50
N LYS A 394 -13.11 5.34 11.53
CA LYS A 394 -12.79 6.78 11.54
C LYS A 394 -12.06 7.20 12.81
N HIS A 395 -12.50 6.69 13.98
CA HIS A 395 -11.88 7.00 15.25
C HIS A 395 -10.41 6.53 15.29
N PHE A 396 -10.14 5.32 14.77
CA PHE A 396 -8.81 4.71 14.78
C PHE A 396 -8.01 4.89 13.48
N VAL A 397 -8.39 5.82 12.61
CA VAL A 397 -7.75 6.02 11.29
C VAL A 397 -6.24 6.20 11.39
N MET A 398 -5.75 6.91 12.41
CA MET A 398 -4.31 7.12 12.64
C MET A 398 -3.56 5.83 13.02
N ASN A 399 -4.27 4.84 13.55
CA ASN A 399 -3.73 3.55 13.97
C ASN A 399 -3.84 2.48 12.89
N GLN A 400 -4.49 2.77 11.77
CA GLN A 400 -4.60 1.84 10.66
C GLN A 400 -3.22 1.45 10.13
N ILE A 401 -2.95 0.16 9.96
CA ILE A 401 -1.65 -0.36 9.55
C ILE A 401 -1.35 0.03 8.10
N ASN A 402 -2.32 -0.22 7.21
CA ASN A 402 -2.16 0.11 5.80
C ASN A 402 -2.61 1.55 5.53
N LYS A 403 -1.64 2.47 5.43
CA LYS A 403 -1.90 3.89 5.16
C LYS A 403 -2.21 4.18 3.68
N VAL A 404 -1.99 3.22 2.79
CA VAL A 404 -2.23 3.36 1.34
C VAL A 404 -3.63 2.87 0.98
N ASN A 405 -4.04 1.74 1.55
CA ASN A 405 -5.36 1.15 1.29
C ASN A 405 -6.21 1.20 2.57
N HIS A 406 -7.01 2.25 2.69
CA HIS A 406 -7.92 2.47 3.83
C HIS A 406 -8.99 1.39 4.00
N ARG A 407 -9.16 0.49 3.02
CA ARG A 407 -10.10 -0.63 3.06
C ARG A 407 -9.55 -1.83 3.82
N LYS A 408 -8.28 -1.79 4.24
CA LYS A 408 -7.66 -2.81 5.09
C LYS A 408 -7.92 -2.46 6.55
N GLU A 409 -8.85 -3.19 7.15
CA GLU A 409 -9.50 -2.94 8.45
C GLU A 409 -8.67 -3.45 9.64
N PHE A 410 -7.33 -3.34 9.53
CA PHE A 410 -6.39 -3.74 10.58
C PHE A 410 -5.77 -2.51 11.24
N PHE A 411 -5.75 -2.51 12.57
CA PHE A 411 -5.33 -1.39 13.40
C PHE A 411 -4.28 -1.84 14.40
N ASN A 412 -3.21 -1.06 14.57
CA ASN A 412 -2.19 -1.28 15.60
C ASN A 412 -2.49 -0.37 16.78
N ILE A 413 -3.21 -0.91 17.76
CA ILE A 413 -3.62 -0.23 18.99
C ILE A 413 -3.80 -1.24 20.12
N PRO A 414 -3.62 -0.87 21.40
CA PRO A 414 -3.94 -1.74 22.52
C PRO A 414 -5.44 -2.10 22.56
N LEU A 415 -5.77 -3.36 22.84
CA LEU A 415 -7.17 -3.84 22.92
C LEU A 415 -8.01 -3.03 23.91
N ILE A 416 -7.40 -2.62 25.02
CA ILE A 416 -8.07 -1.80 26.04
C ILE A 416 -8.61 -0.49 25.46
N THR A 417 -7.91 0.11 24.49
CA THR A 417 -8.33 1.36 23.84
C THR A 417 -9.60 1.15 23.02
N ILE A 418 -9.70 0.00 22.31
CA ILE A 418 -10.92 -0.36 21.56
C ILE A 418 -12.08 -0.56 22.55
N LYS A 419 -11.83 -1.30 23.64
CA LYS A 419 -12.82 -1.56 24.69
C LYS A 419 -13.36 -0.25 25.28
N MET A 420 -12.47 0.66 25.67
CA MET A 420 -12.87 1.95 26.25
C MET A 420 -13.73 2.77 25.28
N GLU A 421 -13.45 2.73 23.98
CA GLU A 421 -14.25 3.46 23.00
C GLU A 421 -15.66 2.85 22.85
N ILE A 422 -15.78 1.52 22.85
CA ILE A 422 -17.07 0.81 22.83
C ILE A 422 -17.89 1.13 24.10
N GLU A 423 -17.26 1.14 25.27
CA GLU A 423 -17.91 1.50 26.53
C GLU A 423 -18.42 2.94 26.53
N LYS A 424 -17.65 3.90 25.98
CA LYS A 424 -18.12 5.28 25.78
C LYS A 424 -19.37 5.36 24.91
N LEU A 425 -19.51 4.46 23.95
CA LEU A 425 -20.69 4.38 23.09
C LEU A 425 -21.86 3.71 23.79
N LYS A 426 -21.72 3.29 25.07
CA LYS A 426 -22.73 2.59 25.88
C LYS A 426 -23.22 1.28 25.22
N LEU A 427 -22.31 0.59 24.53
CA LEU A 427 -22.58 -0.70 23.93
C LEU A 427 -22.00 -1.81 24.81
N GLU A 428 -22.81 -2.84 25.05
CA GLU A 428 -22.41 -4.00 25.86
C GLU A 428 -21.76 -5.05 24.95
N ALA A 429 -20.63 -5.60 25.41
CA ALA A 429 -19.97 -6.72 24.78
C ALA A 429 -19.24 -7.57 25.81
N LYS A 430 -19.14 -8.87 25.55
CA LYS A 430 -18.26 -9.76 26.33
C LYS A 430 -16.86 -9.65 25.73
N TRP A 431 -15.86 -9.42 26.60
CA TRP A 431 -14.49 -9.21 26.18
C TRP A 431 -13.57 -10.35 26.60
N THR A 432 -12.81 -10.87 25.66
CA THR A 432 -11.66 -11.75 25.90
C THR A 432 -10.38 -10.93 25.71
N MET A 433 -9.77 -10.54 26.84
CA MET A 433 -8.64 -9.59 26.83
C MET A 433 -7.32 -10.21 26.42
N ILE A 434 -7.19 -11.54 26.48
CA ILE A 434 -5.96 -12.27 26.16
C ILE A 434 -6.24 -13.18 24.96
N ALA A 435 -5.43 -13.05 23.92
CA ALA A 435 -5.46 -13.96 22.79
C ALA A 435 -4.99 -15.37 23.22
N SER A 436 -5.76 -16.38 22.88
CA SER A 436 -5.38 -17.78 23.08
C SER A 436 -4.17 -18.13 22.25
N ALA A 437 -4.21 -17.82 20.95
CA ALA A 437 -3.17 -18.06 19.95
C ALA A 437 -2.53 -19.46 20.09
N GLN A 438 -3.36 -20.49 20.32
CA GLN A 438 -2.91 -21.80 20.75
C GLN A 438 -1.94 -22.41 19.75
N GLU A 439 -2.32 -22.54 18.50
CA GLU A 439 -1.49 -23.14 17.44
C GLU A 439 -0.15 -22.38 17.27
N TYR A 440 -0.19 -21.05 17.37
CA TYR A 440 1.02 -20.22 17.28
C TYR A 440 1.96 -20.48 18.46
N ARG A 441 1.42 -20.55 19.69
CA ARG A 441 2.22 -20.83 20.89
C ARG A 441 2.80 -22.24 20.88
N GLU A 442 2.02 -23.23 20.43
CA GLU A 442 2.49 -24.60 20.21
C GLU A 442 3.61 -24.64 19.15
N THR A 443 3.43 -23.91 18.04
CA THR A 443 4.47 -23.77 16.98
C THR A 443 5.76 -23.18 17.54
N LEU A 444 5.70 -22.18 18.40
CA LEU A 444 6.89 -21.62 19.05
C LEU A 444 7.61 -22.64 19.92
N VAL A 445 6.87 -23.46 20.70
CA VAL A 445 7.45 -24.52 21.52
C VAL A 445 8.10 -25.58 20.64
N ILE A 446 7.42 -26.02 19.59
CA ILE A 446 7.94 -27.00 18.63
C ILE A 446 9.22 -26.47 17.98
N ASN A 447 9.21 -25.24 17.47
CA ASN A 447 10.36 -24.60 16.85
C ASN A 447 11.57 -24.49 17.81
N ASN A 448 11.30 -24.15 19.07
CA ASN A 448 12.37 -24.10 20.08
C ASN A 448 12.97 -25.49 20.36
N ASN A 449 12.12 -26.53 20.44
CA ASN A 449 12.58 -27.91 20.60
C ASN A 449 13.41 -28.39 19.40
N ILE A 450 12.95 -28.12 18.18
CA ILE A 450 13.66 -28.45 16.94
C ILE A 450 15.03 -27.76 16.83
N LYS A 451 15.14 -26.54 17.33
CA LYS A 451 16.42 -25.79 17.34
C LYS A 451 17.42 -26.34 18.33
N ASN A 452 16.95 -26.81 19.48
CA ASN A 452 17.81 -27.17 20.61
C ASN A 452 18.12 -28.66 20.69
N ASP A 453 17.35 -29.51 19.99
CA ASP A 453 17.48 -30.98 20.04
C ASP A 453 17.34 -31.59 18.63
N THR A 454 18.42 -32.21 18.17
CA THR A 454 18.49 -32.90 16.88
C THR A 454 17.55 -34.11 16.81
N SER A 455 17.37 -34.85 17.93
CA SER A 455 16.44 -35.96 18.00
C SER A 455 14.99 -35.53 17.89
N ALA A 456 14.64 -34.41 18.54
CA ALA A 456 13.31 -33.80 18.40
C ALA A 456 13.05 -33.33 16.96
N ARG A 457 14.08 -32.79 16.30
CA ARG A 457 13.99 -32.37 14.89
C ARG A 457 13.72 -33.58 13.97
N GLU A 458 14.49 -34.66 14.11
CA GLU A 458 14.31 -35.87 13.32
C GLU A 458 12.95 -36.52 13.56
N SER A 459 12.53 -36.60 14.82
CA SER A 459 11.22 -37.13 15.19
C SER A 459 10.06 -36.32 14.63
N TRP A 460 10.18 -34.97 14.61
CA TRP A 460 9.18 -34.11 14.04
C TRP A 460 9.12 -34.26 12.52
N MET A 461 10.30 -34.28 11.86
CA MET A 461 10.41 -34.43 10.42
C MET A 461 9.85 -35.75 9.94
N ASN A 462 10.18 -36.88 10.60
CA ASN A 462 9.67 -38.19 10.26
C ASN A 462 8.14 -38.27 10.39
N ARG A 463 7.58 -37.70 11.45
CA ARG A 463 6.11 -37.62 11.60
C ARG A 463 5.45 -36.83 10.46
N GLN A 464 6.07 -35.73 9.99
CA GLN A 464 5.51 -34.97 8.88
C GLN A 464 5.60 -35.73 7.54
N LEU A 465 6.65 -36.52 7.35
CA LEU A 465 6.83 -37.36 6.15
C LEU A 465 5.95 -38.62 6.15
N GLU A 466 5.54 -39.11 7.32
CA GLU A 466 4.63 -40.23 7.49
C GLU A 466 3.15 -39.86 7.37
N LEU A 467 2.80 -38.53 7.40
CA LEU A 467 1.43 -38.07 7.19
C LEU A 467 1.02 -38.40 5.75
N ASP A 468 -0.10 -39.12 5.58
CA ASP A 468 -0.66 -39.39 4.25
C ASP A 468 -1.00 -38.03 3.59
N PRO A 469 -0.54 -37.75 2.36
CA PRO A 469 -0.87 -36.55 1.61
C PRO A 469 -2.38 -36.27 1.49
N THR A 470 -3.21 -37.32 1.58
CA THR A 470 -4.67 -37.21 1.54
C THR A 470 -5.27 -36.65 2.83
N ASP A 471 -4.58 -36.76 3.97
CA ASP A 471 -5.00 -36.25 5.26
C ASP A 471 -4.70 -34.75 5.41
N ILE A 472 -3.81 -34.20 4.55
CA ILE A 472 -3.46 -32.78 4.54
C ILE A 472 -4.33 -32.10 3.49
N LYS A 473 -5.35 -31.37 3.92
CA LYS A 473 -6.16 -30.51 3.04
C LYS A 473 -5.23 -29.57 2.26
N GLY A 474 -5.00 -29.84 1.00
CA GLY A 474 -4.16 -29.02 0.11
C GLY A 474 -2.89 -29.70 -0.42
N SER A 475 -2.62 -30.96 -0.11
CA SER A 475 -1.39 -31.65 -0.51
C SER A 475 -1.32 -32.12 -1.97
N HIS A 476 -2.37 -31.93 -2.78
CA HIS A 476 -2.34 -32.27 -4.22
C HIS A 476 -1.30 -31.50 -5.04
N LEU A 477 -0.64 -30.49 -4.48
CA LEU A 477 0.37 -29.67 -5.19
C LEU A 477 1.82 -30.03 -4.83
N ILE A 478 2.06 -30.92 -3.88
CA ILE A 478 3.43 -31.20 -3.40
C ILE A 478 4.09 -32.37 -4.13
N HIS A 479 3.31 -33.26 -4.75
CA HIS A 479 3.86 -34.48 -5.39
C HIS A 479 4.34 -34.31 -6.83
N GLU A 480 4.00 -33.24 -7.53
CA GLU A 480 4.40 -33.08 -8.94
C GLU A 480 5.68 -32.25 -9.18
N ASN A 481 6.27 -31.59 -8.16
CA ASN A 481 7.41 -30.69 -8.33
C ASN A 481 8.54 -30.85 -7.30
N LEU A 482 8.69 -32.02 -6.69
CA LEU A 482 9.95 -32.36 -6.02
C LEU A 482 10.91 -32.99 -7.02
N ASP A 483 11.44 -32.15 -7.92
CA ASP A 483 12.66 -32.50 -8.64
C ASP A 483 13.79 -32.74 -7.65
N PHE A 484 14.59 -33.79 -7.92
CA PHE A 484 15.70 -34.27 -7.08
C PHE A 484 16.72 -33.20 -6.70
N ASP A 485 16.76 -32.09 -7.43
CA ASP A 485 17.63 -30.93 -7.16
C ASP A 485 17.21 -30.09 -5.95
N THR A 486 15.92 -30.09 -5.58
CA THR A 486 15.44 -29.33 -4.40
C THR A 486 15.74 -30.04 -3.08
N ALA A 487 15.88 -31.36 -3.10
CA ALA A 487 16.29 -32.14 -1.92
C ALA A 487 17.77 -31.88 -1.56
N GLN A 488 18.63 -31.62 -2.56
CA GLN A 488 20.03 -31.23 -2.32
C GLN A 488 20.18 -29.80 -1.80
N LEU A 489 19.25 -28.87 -2.13
CA LEU A 489 19.24 -27.51 -1.59
C LEU A 489 18.82 -27.44 -0.12
N ILE A 490 18.05 -28.43 0.35
CA ILE A 490 17.65 -28.53 1.77
C ILE A 490 18.72 -29.22 2.62
N THR A 491 19.54 -30.08 2.01
CA THR A 491 20.61 -30.82 2.72
C THR A 491 22.03 -30.32 2.45
N GLY A 492 22.21 -29.42 1.48
CA GLY A 492 23.52 -28.90 1.08
C GLY A 492 23.68 -27.43 1.40
N ASN A 493 24.51 -27.16 2.36
CA ASN A 493 25.13 -25.90 2.79
C ASN A 493 24.60 -25.27 4.07
N ILE A 494 25.00 -25.91 5.16
CA ILE A 494 25.48 -25.16 6.32
C ILE A 494 26.94 -25.59 6.50
N ASP A 495 27.82 -25.03 5.70
CA ASP A 495 29.22 -24.81 6.07
C ASP A 495 29.40 -23.30 6.22
N LEU A 496 29.42 -22.93 7.48
CA LEU A 496 29.85 -21.62 7.96
C LEU A 496 31.38 -21.68 8.11
N THR A 497 32.08 -20.95 7.30
CA THR A 497 33.31 -20.26 7.70
C THR A 497 33.15 -18.77 7.48
#